data_8902a496fbd942c735b8da4f85ad4568
#
_entry.id   8902a496fbd942c735b8da4f85ad4568
#
_cell.length_a   1.000
_cell.length_b   1.000
_cell.length_c   1.000
_cell.angle_alpha   90.00
_cell.angle_beta   90.00
_cell.angle_gamma   90.00
#
_symmetry.space_group_name_H-M   'P 1'
#
loop_
_entity.id
_entity.type
_entity.pdbx_description
1 polymer ?
#
loop_
_entity_poly.entity_id
_entity_poly.type
_entity_poly.pdbx_seq_one_letter_code
_entity_poly.pdbx_strand_id
1 'polypeptide(L)'
;EDNGSRFQKDYFWCIDPLDGTLAFINKQPGFSVSIALVSKDGTPHIGVVFDPSRNILYHVIKGIGVYKNSVPWKIKRSNDHLTYVTDRKLKNTSRAAEIEILLNDNINKMSLNSFKEISGAGAVLNAIFVLENGPACMLKFPKKERGGGSIWDYAATACIYQELGLPSTNFKGERLDLNKKNGTFMNQEGVYFSNLI
;
A
#
# COMPACT_ATOMS: atom_id res chain seq x y z
N GLU A 1 0.08 6.67 -18.57
CA GLU A 1 -1.31 6.52 -19.08
C GLU A 1 -1.57 5.08 -19.49
N ASP A 2 -2.75 4.57 -19.21
CA ASP A 2 -3.17 3.23 -19.63
C ASP A 2 -3.67 3.27 -21.08
N ASN A 3 -2.89 2.73 -22.00
CA ASN A 3 -3.26 2.63 -23.42
C ASN A 3 -3.91 1.27 -23.77
N GLY A 4 -4.24 0.44 -22.78
CA GLY A 4 -4.83 -0.89 -22.96
C GLY A 4 -3.83 -1.99 -23.38
N SER A 5 -2.55 -1.69 -23.54
CA SER A 5 -1.53 -2.68 -23.93
C SER A 5 -1.36 -3.79 -22.89
N ARG A 6 -1.69 -3.54 -21.63
CA ARG A 6 -1.66 -4.51 -20.52
C ARG A 6 -2.55 -5.73 -20.72
N PHE A 7 -3.51 -5.69 -21.65
CA PHE A 7 -4.36 -6.82 -21.99
C PHE A 7 -3.85 -7.66 -23.14
N GLN A 8 -2.83 -7.18 -23.88
CA GLN A 8 -2.33 -7.80 -25.12
C GLN A 8 -1.09 -8.68 -24.90
N LYS A 9 -0.35 -8.44 -23.82
CA LYS A 9 0.92 -9.12 -23.51
C LYS A 9 0.78 -9.97 -22.26
N ASP A 10 1.67 -10.95 -22.09
CA ASP A 10 1.71 -11.81 -20.91
C ASP A 10 2.12 -11.04 -19.66
N TYR A 11 2.92 -9.98 -19.84
CA TYR A 11 3.37 -9.08 -18.77
C TYR A 11 3.28 -7.63 -19.21
N PHE A 12 3.12 -6.73 -18.23
CA PHE A 12 3.18 -5.29 -18.43
C PHE A 12 3.88 -4.60 -17.25
N TRP A 13 4.51 -3.48 -17.53
CA TRP A 13 5.04 -2.61 -16.50
C TRP A 13 3.93 -1.70 -15.96
N CYS A 14 3.83 -1.66 -14.64
CA CYS A 14 2.93 -0.78 -13.91
C CYS A 14 3.81 0.23 -13.16
N ILE A 15 3.78 1.49 -13.60
CA ILE A 15 4.73 2.52 -13.15
C ILE A 15 3.97 3.73 -12.65
N ASP A 16 4.30 4.17 -11.44
CA ASP A 16 4.01 5.51 -10.94
C ASP A 16 5.34 6.27 -10.80
N PRO A 17 5.60 7.24 -11.66
CA PRO A 17 6.85 8.00 -11.60
C PRO A 17 6.90 8.97 -10.42
N LEU A 18 5.77 9.33 -9.83
CA LEU A 18 5.67 10.26 -8.70
C LEU A 18 4.38 10.03 -7.88
N ASP A 19 4.36 8.96 -7.09
CA ASP A 19 3.34 8.81 -6.05
C ASP A 19 3.56 9.84 -4.92
N GLY A 20 2.46 10.35 -4.34
CA GLY A 20 2.55 11.37 -3.31
C GLY A 20 2.80 12.78 -3.86
N THR A 21 2.22 13.11 -5.01
CA THR A 21 2.37 14.41 -5.70
C THR A 21 2.12 15.61 -4.78
N LEU A 22 1.16 15.52 -3.84
CA LEU A 22 0.88 16.61 -2.90
C LEU A 22 2.06 16.85 -1.94
N ALA A 23 2.68 15.80 -1.43
CA ALA A 23 3.87 15.91 -0.58
C ALA A 23 5.04 16.53 -1.36
N PHE A 24 5.23 16.09 -2.61
CA PHE A 24 6.26 16.66 -3.50
C PHE A 24 6.05 18.15 -3.76
N ILE A 25 4.85 18.59 -4.12
CA ILE A 25 4.51 20.01 -4.35
C ILE A 25 4.76 20.83 -3.09
N ASN A 26 4.42 20.30 -1.93
CA ASN A 26 4.62 20.97 -0.64
C ASN A 26 6.08 20.87 -0.13
N LYS A 27 6.98 20.26 -0.89
CA LYS A 27 8.40 20.05 -0.51
C LYS A 27 8.52 19.29 0.84
N GLN A 28 7.61 18.35 1.08
CA GLN A 28 7.59 17.50 2.26
C GLN A 28 7.99 16.07 1.88
N PRO A 29 8.57 15.29 2.79
CA PRO A 29 8.73 13.84 2.62
C PRO A 29 7.37 13.16 2.39
N GLY A 30 7.38 11.99 1.74
CA GLY A 30 6.15 11.22 1.54
C GLY A 30 5.80 10.98 0.06
N PHE A 31 6.73 11.22 -0.84
CA PHE A 31 6.63 10.89 -2.27
C PHE A 31 7.63 9.79 -2.66
N SER A 32 7.32 9.05 -3.72
CA SER A 32 8.14 7.92 -4.16
C SER A 32 7.99 7.63 -5.66
N VAL A 33 8.93 6.82 -6.17
CA VAL A 33 8.81 6.14 -7.46
C VAL A 33 8.37 4.71 -7.19
N SER A 34 7.39 4.21 -7.95
CA SER A 34 6.87 2.85 -7.84
C SER A 34 6.88 2.16 -9.21
N ILE A 35 7.50 0.99 -9.29
CA ILE A 35 7.60 0.20 -10.52
C ILE A 35 7.26 -1.24 -10.20
N ALA A 36 6.38 -1.86 -10.99
CA ALA A 36 6.06 -3.27 -10.87
C ALA A 36 5.99 -3.94 -12.24
N LEU A 37 6.41 -5.21 -12.30
CA LEU A 37 6.11 -6.10 -13.40
C LEU A 37 4.91 -6.97 -13.00
N VAL A 38 3.82 -6.88 -13.76
CA VAL A 38 2.56 -7.58 -13.49
C VAL A 38 2.22 -8.48 -14.66
N SER A 39 1.80 -9.70 -14.39
CA SER A 39 1.32 -10.61 -15.45
C SER A 39 -0.13 -10.32 -15.82
N LYS A 40 -0.55 -10.82 -16.97
CA LYS A 40 -1.89 -10.59 -17.55
C LYS A 40 -3.04 -10.96 -16.61
N ASP A 41 -2.84 -11.93 -15.72
CA ASP A 41 -3.79 -12.33 -14.68
C ASP A 41 -3.81 -11.42 -13.44
N GLY A 42 -3.04 -10.32 -13.47
CA GLY A 42 -2.97 -9.35 -12.36
C GLY A 42 -2.00 -9.75 -11.24
N THR A 43 -1.19 -10.81 -11.42
CA THR A 43 -0.19 -11.19 -10.41
C THR A 43 1.07 -10.33 -10.53
N PRO A 44 1.52 -9.63 -9.47
CA PRO A 44 2.78 -8.91 -9.49
C PRO A 44 3.96 -9.88 -9.27
N HIS A 45 5.03 -9.72 -10.06
CA HIS A 45 6.23 -10.56 -10.04
C HIS A 45 7.47 -9.83 -9.57
N ILE A 46 7.59 -8.55 -9.88
CA ILE A 46 8.66 -7.67 -9.44
C ILE A 46 8.01 -6.41 -8.88
N GLY A 47 8.52 -5.92 -7.78
CA GLY A 47 8.13 -4.63 -7.20
C GLY A 47 9.36 -3.84 -6.78
N VAL A 48 9.39 -2.57 -7.13
CA VAL A 48 10.44 -1.63 -6.74
C VAL A 48 9.78 -0.35 -6.23
N VAL A 49 10.18 0.09 -5.06
CA VAL A 49 9.77 1.36 -4.47
C VAL A 49 11.02 2.13 -4.06
N PHE A 50 11.17 3.34 -4.55
CA PHE A 50 12.24 4.22 -4.12
C PHE A 50 11.67 5.45 -3.40
N ASP A 51 12.11 5.64 -2.16
CA ASP A 51 11.84 6.84 -1.36
C ASP A 51 13.04 7.79 -1.48
N PRO A 52 12.97 8.84 -2.30
CA PRO A 52 14.09 9.74 -2.50
C PRO A 52 14.38 10.62 -1.28
N SER A 53 13.38 10.89 -0.45
CA SER A 53 13.55 11.74 0.75
C SER A 53 14.44 11.08 1.81
N ARG A 54 14.37 9.75 1.92
CA ARG A 54 15.16 8.95 2.87
C ARG A 54 16.32 8.22 2.19
N ASN A 55 16.41 8.28 0.86
CA ASN A 55 17.35 7.51 0.03
C ASN A 55 17.25 6.00 0.31
N ILE A 56 16.01 5.47 0.33
CA ILE A 56 15.74 4.06 0.61
C ILE A 56 15.12 3.39 -0.60
N LEU A 57 15.72 2.27 -1.01
CA LEU A 57 15.22 1.39 -2.06
C LEU A 57 14.61 0.12 -1.42
N TYR A 58 13.35 -0.16 -1.73
CA TYR A 58 12.69 -1.44 -1.44
C TYR A 58 12.49 -2.16 -2.75
N HIS A 59 12.84 -3.44 -2.80
CA HIS A 59 12.54 -4.25 -3.98
C HIS A 59 12.22 -5.68 -3.59
N VAL A 60 11.48 -6.33 -4.48
CA VAL A 60 11.01 -7.70 -4.33
C VAL A 60 11.05 -8.41 -5.69
N ILE A 61 11.41 -9.66 -5.66
CA ILE A 61 11.19 -10.61 -6.77
C ILE A 61 10.43 -11.79 -6.17
N LYS A 62 9.26 -12.09 -6.75
CA LYS A 62 8.38 -13.17 -6.30
C LYS A 62 9.14 -14.50 -6.24
N GLY A 63 9.09 -15.18 -5.09
CA GLY A 63 9.78 -16.43 -4.81
C GLY A 63 11.26 -16.31 -4.49
N ILE A 64 11.82 -15.08 -4.44
CA ILE A 64 13.24 -14.86 -4.09
C ILE A 64 13.34 -14.10 -2.76
N GLY A 65 12.49 -13.10 -2.53
CA GLY A 65 12.47 -12.38 -1.27
C GLY A 65 12.35 -10.87 -1.43
N VAL A 66 12.25 -10.20 -0.27
CA VAL A 66 12.12 -8.73 -0.14
C VAL A 66 13.41 -8.15 0.41
N TYR A 67 13.83 -7.01 -0.16
CA TYR A 67 15.08 -6.34 0.19
C TYR A 67 14.85 -4.85 0.48
N LYS A 68 15.62 -4.33 1.42
CA LYS A 68 15.74 -2.90 1.73
C LYS A 68 17.20 -2.50 1.57
N ASN A 69 17.51 -1.58 0.66
CA ASN A 69 18.88 -1.18 0.30
C ASN A 69 19.79 -2.40 0.02
N SER A 70 19.28 -3.36 -0.81
CA SER A 70 19.96 -4.58 -1.19
C SER A 70 20.26 -5.58 -0.05
N VAL A 71 19.74 -5.33 1.15
CA VAL A 71 19.81 -6.27 2.28
C VAL A 71 18.47 -6.98 2.45
N PRO A 72 18.43 -8.31 2.65
CA PRO A 72 17.19 -9.03 2.92
C PRO A 72 16.41 -8.36 4.07
N TRP A 73 15.16 -7.99 3.79
CA TRP A 73 14.36 -7.22 4.74
C TRP A 73 13.48 -8.12 5.60
N LYS A 74 13.77 -8.14 6.89
CA LYS A 74 12.94 -8.79 7.91
C LYS A 74 12.11 -7.73 8.62
N ILE A 75 10.79 -7.88 8.57
CA ILE A 75 9.87 -6.99 9.27
C ILE A 75 9.97 -7.26 10.77
N LYS A 76 10.09 -6.19 11.54
CA LYS A 76 10.03 -6.24 13.00
C LYS A 76 8.67 -5.74 13.48
N ARG A 77 8.11 -6.43 14.46
CA ARG A 77 6.92 -6.00 15.20
C ARG A 77 7.37 -5.74 16.62
N SER A 78 7.40 -4.48 17.01
CA SER A 78 7.98 -4.12 18.30
C SER A 78 7.19 -3.02 19.03
N ASN A 79 6.01 -2.64 18.51
CA ASN A 79 5.23 -1.58 19.10
C ASN A 79 4.17 -2.15 20.04
N ASP A 80 3.93 -1.45 21.14
CA ASP A 80 2.84 -1.67 22.12
C ASP A 80 1.53 -0.95 21.71
N HIS A 81 1.54 -0.34 20.54
CA HIS A 81 0.40 0.37 19.94
C HIS A 81 0.19 -0.04 18.50
N LEU A 82 -1.05 0.07 18.04
CA LEU A 82 -1.40 -0.08 16.64
C LEU A 82 -1.00 1.18 15.87
N THR A 83 -0.35 1.06 14.72
CA THR A 83 -0.10 2.19 13.83
C THR A 83 -1.14 2.23 12.72
N TYR A 84 -1.91 3.31 12.65
CA TYR A 84 -2.81 3.60 11.54
C TYR A 84 -2.13 4.52 10.54
N VAL A 85 -1.96 4.06 9.30
CA VAL A 85 -1.31 4.82 8.24
C VAL A 85 -2.35 5.29 7.24
N THR A 86 -2.34 6.57 6.87
CA THR A 86 -3.39 7.18 6.04
C THR A 86 -2.87 8.37 5.23
N ASP A 87 -3.57 8.73 4.15
CA ASP A 87 -3.22 9.91 3.32
C ASP A 87 -3.51 11.22 4.06
N ARG A 88 -4.56 11.25 4.87
CA ARG A 88 -5.06 12.42 5.58
C ARG A 88 -5.31 12.09 7.03
N LYS A 89 -5.08 13.06 7.90
CA LYS A 89 -5.39 12.89 9.34
C LYS A 89 -6.79 12.36 9.55
N LEU A 90 -6.92 11.39 10.45
CA LEU A 90 -8.18 10.70 10.76
C LEU A 90 -9.31 11.68 11.05
N LYS A 91 -9.05 12.71 11.86
CA LYS A 91 -10.01 13.77 12.18
C LYS A 91 -10.55 14.56 10.99
N ASN A 92 -9.90 14.47 9.83
CA ASN A 92 -10.28 15.17 8.60
C ASN A 92 -11.04 14.27 7.62
N THR A 93 -11.38 13.04 8.01
CA THR A 93 -12.18 12.12 7.19
C THR A 93 -13.62 12.05 7.69
N SER A 94 -14.58 12.00 6.75
CA SER A 94 -16.00 11.83 7.09
C SER A 94 -16.33 10.48 7.71
N ARG A 95 -15.41 9.50 7.62
CA ARG A 95 -15.58 8.14 8.17
C ARG A 95 -14.72 7.89 9.42
N ALA A 96 -14.30 8.95 10.12
CA ALA A 96 -13.43 8.85 11.29
C ALA A 96 -13.96 7.87 12.35
N ALA A 97 -15.23 7.99 12.74
CA ALA A 97 -15.85 7.12 13.74
C ALA A 97 -15.82 5.64 13.33
N GLU A 98 -16.07 5.34 12.07
CA GLU A 98 -16.04 3.97 11.55
C GLU A 98 -14.62 3.38 11.57
N ILE A 99 -13.63 4.20 11.22
CA ILE A 99 -12.22 3.81 11.29
C ILE A 99 -11.82 3.57 12.76
N GLU A 100 -12.20 4.44 13.67
CA GLU A 100 -11.90 4.29 15.10
C GLU A 100 -12.48 3.01 15.69
N ILE A 101 -13.68 2.60 15.29
CA ILE A 101 -14.26 1.31 15.69
C ILE A 101 -13.38 0.16 15.21
N LEU A 102 -12.98 0.15 13.94
CA LEU A 102 -12.11 -0.89 13.37
C LEU A 102 -10.74 -0.93 14.07
N LEU A 103 -10.16 0.22 14.39
CA LEU A 103 -8.88 0.30 15.09
C LEU A 103 -9.00 -0.23 16.51
N ASN A 104 -10.04 0.15 17.26
CA ASN A 104 -10.28 -0.30 18.62
C ASN A 104 -10.55 -1.81 18.69
N ASP A 105 -11.26 -2.38 17.72
CA ASP A 105 -11.45 -3.83 17.63
C ASP A 105 -10.11 -4.57 17.46
N ASN A 106 -9.20 -4.04 16.64
CA ASN A 106 -7.87 -4.63 16.48
C ASN A 106 -6.99 -4.44 17.73
N ILE A 107 -7.06 -3.27 18.38
CA ILE A 107 -6.37 -3.00 19.65
C ILE A 107 -6.78 -4.03 20.69
N ASN A 108 -8.09 -4.25 20.86
CA ASN A 108 -8.61 -5.22 21.82
C ASN A 108 -8.18 -6.65 21.49
N LYS A 109 -8.28 -7.08 20.23
CA LYS A 109 -7.87 -8.43 19.78
C LYS A 109 -6.39 -8.70 19.99
N MET A 110 -5.55 -7.69 19.86
CA MET A 110 -4.09 -7.80 20.00
C MET A 110 -3.58 -7.43 21.39
N SER A 111 -4.44 -7.05 22.31
CA SER A 111 -4.09 -6.58 23.67
C SER A 111 -3.12 -5.39 23.65
N LEU A 112 -3.33 -4.45 22.72
CA LEU A 112 -2.55 -3.23 22.60
C LEU A 112 -3.17 -2.10 23.45
N ASN A 113 -2.38 -1.08 23.77
CA ASN A 113 -2.81 0.01 24.66
C ASN A 113 -3.55 1.14 23.92
N SER A 114 -3.19 1.40 22.67
CA SER A 114 -3.68 2.55 21.91
C SER A 114 -3.36 2.40 20.42
N PHE A 115 -3.75 3.39 19.62
CA PHE A 115 -3.19 3.55 18.28
C PHE A 115 -2.45 4.87 18.12
N LYS A 116 -1.53 4.91 17.16
CA LYS A 116 -0.86 6.12 16.65
C LYS A 116 -1.18 6.30 15.17
N GLU A 117 -1.16 7.54 14.72
CA GLU A 117 -1.42 7.89 13.33
C GLU A 117 -0.15 8.35 12.63
N ILE A 118 0.09 7.82 11.43
CA ILE A 118 1.06 8.32 10.45
C ILE A 118 0.26 8.81 9.24
N SER A 119 0.47 10.06 8.81
CA SER A 119 -0.27 10.62 7.68
C SER A 119 0.58 11.54 6.82
N GLY A 120 0.15 11.75 5.57
CA GLY A 120 0.74 12.74 4.66
C GLY A 120 1.61 12.19 3.54
N ALA A 121 1.82 10.88 3.47
CA ALA A 121 2.51 10.26 2.35
C ALA A 121 1.55 9.82 1.23
N GLY A 122 2.10 9.51 0.06
CA GLY A 122 1.40 8.83 -1.02
C GLY A 122 1.04 7.39 -0.66
N ALA A 123 0.23 6.74 -1.50
CA ALA A 123 -0.30 5.41 -1.22
C ALA A 123 0.81 4.34 -1.15
N VAL A 124 1.83 4.47 -1.97
CA VAL A 124 2.99 3.55 -2.01
C VAL A 124 3.75 3.59 -0.69
N LEU A 125 4.17 4.79 -0.23
CA LEU A 125 4.91 4.90 1.03
C LEU A 125 4.03 4.63 2.24
N ASN A 126 2.73 4.87 2.19
CA ASN A 126 1.82 4.47 3.25
C ASN A 126 1.84 2.96 3.45
N ALA A 127 1.81 2.15 2.38
CA ALA A 127 1.93 0.71 2.49
C ALA A 127 3.32 0.28 3.04
N ILE A 128 4.40 0.96 2.66
CA ILE A 128 5.74 0.72 3.23
C ILE A 128 5.76 1.07 4.73
N PHE A 129 5.16 2.17 5.15
CA PHE A 129 5.12 2.57 6.57
C PHE A 129 4.35 1.58 7.44
N VAL A 130 3.32 0.91 6.90
CA VAL A 130 2.68 -0.22 7.58
C VAL A 130 3.68 -1.33 7.88
N LEU A 131 4.57 -1.66 6.94
CA LEU A 131 5.61 -2.68 7.15
C LEU A 131 6.67 -2.26 8.14
N GLU A 132 7.01 -0.97 8.18
CA GLU A 132 8.06 -0.44 9.07
C GLU A 132 7.60 -0.20 10.51
N ASN A 133 6.29 -0.08 10.75
CA ASN A 133 5.70 0.37 12.03
C ASN A 133 4.73 -0.64 12.65
N GLY A 134 4.96 -1.94 12.45
CA GLY A 134 4.04 -2.97 12.93
C GLY A 134 3.94 -3.12 14.45
N PRO A 135 2.76 -3.51 14.96
CA PRO A 135 1.55 -3.84 14.22
C PRO A 135 0.90 -2.59 13.59
N ALA A 136 0.53 -2.68 12.33
CA ALA A 136 0.03 -1.52 11.60
C ALA A 136 -0.98 -1.90 10.50
N CYS A 137 -1.80 -0.94 10.10
CA CYS A 137 -2.67 -1.06 8.94
C CYS A 137 -2.87 0.26 8.21
N MET A 138 -3.22 0.16 6.93
CA MET A 138 -3.83 1.23 6.14
C MET A 138 -5.07 0.73 5.44
N LEU A 139 -6.04 1.60 5.25
CA LEU A 139 -7.25 1.26 4.54
C LEU A 139 -7.79 2.46 3.74
N LYS A 140 -8.39 2.13 2.60
CA LYS A 140 -9.18 3.06 1.80
C LYS A 140 -10.53 2.43 1.52
N PHE A 141 -11.58 2.97 2.10
CA PHE A 141 -12.93 2.43 1.95
C PHE A 141 -13.40 2.42 0.51
N PRO A 142 -14.25 1.45 0.15
CA PRO A 142 -14.97 1.49 -1.11
C PRO A 142 -15.77 2.79 -1.26
N LYS A 143 -15.76 3.35 -2.47
CA LYS A 143 -16.57 4.53 -2.84
C LYS A 143 -16.95 4.50 -4.32
N LYS A 144 -18.05 5.19 -4.66
CA LYS A 144 -18.55 5.25 -6.03
C LYS A 144 -17.71 6.18 -6.92
N GLU A 145 -17.22 7.28 -6.36
CA GLU A 145 -16.45 8.28 -7.10
C GLU A 145 -15.07 7.73 -7.46
N ARG A 146 -14.56 8.10 -8.64
CA ARG A 146 -13.20 7.76 -9.05
C ARG A 146 -12.16 8.32 -8.05
N GLY A 147 -11.06 7.61 -7.87
CA GLY A 147 -9.98 7.96 -6.96
C GLY A 147 -9.66 6.81 -6.00
N GLY A 148 -9.04 7.11 -4.85
CA GLY A 148 -8.59 6.06 -3.91
C GLY A 148 -7.33 5.32 -4.38
N GLY A 149 -6.63 5.87 -5.37
CA GLY A 149 -5.46 5.29 -6.02
C GLY A 149 -5.81 4.41 -7.22
N SER A 150 -4.82 4.17 -8.04
CA SER A 150 -4.87 3.33 -9.22
C SER A 150 -4.00 2.08 -9.04
N ILE A 151 -4.01 1.16 -9.99
CA ILE A 151 -3.20 -0.07 -9.92
C ILE A 151 -1.70 0.22 -9.73
N TRP A 152 -1.17 1.32 -10.28
CA TRP A 152 0.24 1.69 -10.13
C TRP A 152 0.61 2.19 -8.73
N ASP A 153 -0.35 2.69 -7.95
CA ASP A 153 -0.16 3.05 -6.54
C ASP A 153 0.01 1.82 -5.63
N TYR A 154 -0.37 0.62 -6.12
CA TYR A 154 -0.43 -0.58 -5.27
C TYR A 154 0.36 -1.77 -5.80
N ALA A 155 0.68 -1.83 -7.10
CA ALA A 155 1.25 -3.03 -7.70
C ALA A 155 2.59 -3.44 -7.08
N ALA A 156 3.51 -2.50 -6.89
CA ALA A 156 4.83 -2.80 -6.31
C ALA A 156 4.71 -3.22 -4.83
N THR A 157 3.90 -2.52 -4.05
CA THR A 157 3.68 -2.83 -2.63
C THR A 157 2.89 -4.12 -2.45
N ALA A 158 1.90 -4.41 -3.29
CA ALA A 158 1.19 -5.70 -3.27
C ALA A 158 2.16 -6.87 -3.51
N CYS A 159 3.15 -6.72 -4.42
CA CYS A 159 4.20 -7.71 -4.61
C CYS A 159 5.01 -7.96 -3.33
N ILE A 160 5.41 -6.88 -2.64
CA ILE A 160 6.15 -6.96 -1.37
C ILE A 160 5.32 -7.71 -0.31
N TYR A 161 4.04 -7.35 -0.15
CA TYR A 161 3.16 -7.97 0.84
C TYR A 161 2.91 -9.45 0.55
N GLN A 162 2.66 -9.81 -0.71
CA GLN A 162 2.46 -11.20 -1.11
C GLN A 162 3.70 -12.06 -0.84
N GLU A 163 4.90 -11.55 -1.12
CA GLU A 163 6.16 -12.26 -0.83
C GLU A 163 6.39 -12.43 0.67
N LEU A 164 5.94 -11.48 1.48
CA LEU A 164 6.00 -11.54 2.95
C LEU A 164 4.87 -12.36 3.59
N GLY A 165 3.91 -12.87 2.79
CA GLY A 165 2.73 -13.56 3.30
C GLY A 165 1.77 -12.66 4.08
N LEU A 166 1.74 -11.36 3.79
CA LEU A 166 0.93 -10.37 4.46
C LEU A 166 -0.29 -9.93 3.63
N PRO A 167 -1.38 -9.49 4.27
CA PRO A 167 -2.57 -9.03 3.57
C PRO A 167 -2.32 -7.75 2.75
N SER A 168 -2.61 -7.84 1.45
CA SER A 168 -2.80 -6.72 0.52
C SER A 168 -4.05 -7.02 -0.29
N THR A 169 -5.21 -6.57 0.21
CA THR A 169 -6.52 -7.04 -0.25
C THR A 169 -7.48 -5.89 -0.52
N ASN A 170 -8.60 -6.20 -1.14
CA ASN A 170 -9.80 -5.37 -1.10
C ASN A 170 -10.56 -5.56 0.24
N PHE A 171 -11.68 -4.87 0.42
CA PHE A 171 -12.51 -4.97 1.63
C PHE A 171 -13.30 -6.28 1.76
N LYS A 172 -13.26 -7.16 0.75
CA LYS A 172 -13.81 -8.52 0.81
C LYS A 172 -12.75 -9.56 1.23
N GLY A 173 -11.49 -9.13 1.44
CA GLY A 173 -10.37 -10.02 1.72
C GLY A 173 -9.78 -10.70 0.49
N GLU A 174 -10.19 -10.30 -0.71
CA GLU A 174 -9.69 -10.82 -1.97
C GLU A 174 -8.42 -10.08 -2.37
N ARG A 175 -7.53 -10.73 -3.13
CA ARG A 175 -6.36 -10.06 -3.71
C ARG A 175 -6.77 -8.88 -4.57
N LEU A 176 -5.97 -7.83 -4.56
CA LEU A 176 -6.16 -6.69 -5.45
C LEU A 176 -6.08 -7.13 -6.91
N ASP A 177 -7.10 -6.83 -7.71
CA ASP A 177 -7.08 -7.04 -9.16
C ASP A 177 -6.23 -5.94 -9.82
N LEU A 178 -4.96 -6.24 -10.05
CA LEU A 178 -4.00 -5.30 -10.63
C LEU A 178 -4.07 -5.23 -12.17
N ASN A 179 -4.94 -6.01 -12.80
CA ASN A 179 -5.22 -5.93 -14.25
C ASN A 179 -6.71 -5.88 -14.57
N LYS A 180 -7.48 -5.22 -13.72
CA LYS A 180 -8.92 -5.09 -13.87
C LYS A 180 -9.33 -4.46 -15.21
N LYS A 181 -10.41 -4.99 -15.82
CA LYS A 181 -10.87 -4.55 -17.13
C LYS A 181 -11.56 -3.18 -17.11
N ASN A 182 -12.21 -2.83 -16.01
CA ASN A 182 -13.04 -1.63 -15.91
C ASN A 182 -12.26 -0.44 -15.31
N GLY A 183 -11.17 -0.04 -15.99
CA GLY A 183 -10.33 1.07 -15.57
C GLY A 183 -9.21 0.64 -14.62
N THR A 184 -8.53 1.61 -14.05
CA THR A 184 -7.33 1.41 -13.20
C THR A 184 -7.57 1.76 -11.73
N PHE A 185 -8.62 2.52 -11.42
CA PHE A 185 -8.89 2.97 -10.05
C PHE A 185 -9.37 1.86 -9.13
N MET A 186 -8.86 1.83 -7.90
CA MET A 186 -9.18 0.84 -6.88
C MET A 186 -10.35 1.24 -5.95
N ASN A 187 -11.07 2.31 -6.31
CA ASN A 187 -12.10 2.91 -5.47
C ASN A 187 -13.32 2.02 -5.18
N GLN A 188 -13.73 1.15 -6.10
CA GLN A 188 -15.00 0.41 -5.97
C GLN A 188 -14.93 -0.68 -4.89
N GLU A 189 -13.82 -1.33 -4.72
CA GLU A 189 -13.63 -2.43 -3.77
C GLU A 189 -12.85 -2.05 -2.53
N GLY A 190 -12.26 -0.83 -2.55
CA GLY A 190 -11.38 -0.35 -1.51
C GLY A 190 -10.04 -1.08 -1.47
N VAL A 191 -9.20 -0.68 -0.53
CA VAL A 191 -7.84 -1.24 -0.37
C VAL A 191 -7.53 -1.40 1.10
N TYR A 192 -6.95 -2.53 1.47
CA TYR A 192 -6.50 -2.84 2.82
C TYR A 192 -5.12 -3.48 2.80
N PHE A 193 -4.18 -2.88 3.53
CA PHE A 193 -2.84 -3.42 3.78
C PHE A 193 -2.62 -3.52 5.28
N SER A 194 -2.08 -4.64 5.76
CA SER A 194 -1.77 -4.78 7.17
C SER A 194 -0.60 -5.73 7.47
N ASN A 195 -0.04 -5.58 8.66
CA ASN A 195 0.89 -6.52 9.28
C ASN A 195 0.44 -6.88 10.71
N LEU A 196 -0.86 -7.10 10.88
CA LEU A 196 -1.52 -7.41 12.17
C LEU A 196 -1.43 -8.89 12.57
N ILE A 197 -0.65 -9.71 11.90
CA ILE A 197 -0.53 -11.16 12.13
C ILE A 197 0.40 -11.44 13.31
#